data_db387e551d13ba6f0e2323274402ab7b
#
_entry.id   db387e551d13ba6f0e2323274402ab7b
#
_cell.length_a   1.000
_cell.length_b   1.000
_cell.length_c   1.000
_cell.angle_alpha   90.00
_cell.angle_beta   90.00
_cell.angle_gamma   90.00
#
_symmetry.space_group_name_H-M   'P 1'
#
loop_
_entity.id
_entity.type
_entity.pdbx_description
1 polymer ?
#
loop_
_entity_poly.entity_id
_entity_poly.type
_entity_poly.pdbx_seq_one_letter_code
_entity_poly.pdbx_strand_id
1 'polypeptide(L)'
;MGRNALNIKLRRELWQLRGQVVAIALVIAGGVAVCVMSVLNYSSLMETRAQYYEQHRFAEVFAAVKRAPRHVLQEISKIPGVARAEGRVEGIAKLEMPGYTDPVSARLVSLPPNTQPDINRLFIREGRLPMAGRNQEVVAIGSFAEAHDLSPGDRFTGIINGRRQSLVLTGIVESPEFIYVIPPGGMLPDYERYGVLWMNREALAAGFDMVGAFNSLVVTLRSNMSDAT
;
A
#
# COMPACT_ATOMS: atom_id res chain seq x y z
N MET A 1 -28.94 -48.74 40.71
CA MET A 1 -27.71 -48.79 41.50
C MET A 1 -26.40 -48.93 40.71
N GLY A 2 -26.40 -49.22 39.39
CA GLY A 2 -25.16 -49.45 38.59
C GLY A 2 -24.32 -48.23 38.22
N ARG A 3 -24.91 -47.02 38.06
CA ARG A 3 -24.20 -45.82 37.54
C ARG A 3 -23.15 -45.28 38.52
N ASN A 4 -23.36 -45.39 39.85
CA ASN A 4 -22.39 -44.88 40.81
C ASN A 4 -21.15 -45.77 40.95
N ALA A 5 -21.29 -47.08 40.80
CA ALA A 5 -20.17 -48.04 40.85
C ALA A 5 -19.25 -47.86 39.61
N LEU A 6 -19.82 -47.61 38.43
CA LEU A 6 -19.05 -47.35 37.22
C LEU A 6 -18.25 -46.06 37.32
N ASN A 7 -18.84 -44.99 37.84
CA ASN A 7 -18.16 -43.71 38.02
C ASN A 7 -17.00 -43.79 39.03
N ILE A 8 -17.16 -44.57 40.08
CA ILE A 8 -16.10 -44.75 41.10
C ILE A 8 -14.93 -45.55 40.48
N LYS A 9 -15.22 -46.60 39.72
CA LYS A 9 -14.20 -47.38 39.00
C LYS A 9 -13.46 -46.53 37.97
N LEU A 10 -14.19 -45.76 37.19
CA LEU A 10 -13.59 -44.85 36.16
C LEU A 10 -12.65 -43.81 36.81
N ARG A 11 -13.05 -43.20 37.89
CA ARG A 11 -12.20 -42.24 38.63
C ARG A 11 -10.93 -42.89 39.20
N ARG A 12 -11.00 -44.12 39.65
CA ARG A 12 -9.84 -44.85 40.21
C ARG A 12 -8.86 -45.23 39.10
N GLU A 13 -9.35 -45.68 37.95
CA GLU A 13 -8.52 -45.98 36.77
C GLU A 13 -7.88 -44.73 36.16
N LEU A 14 -8.62 -43.63 36.07
CA LEU A 14 -8.06 -42.33 35.66
C LEU A 14 -6.96 -41.85 36.63
N TRP A 15 -7.08 -42.08 37.92
CA TRP A 15 -6.04 -41.72 38.88
C TRP A 15 -4.76 -42.57 38.73
N GLN A 16 -4.87 -43.84 38.40
CA GLN A 16 -3.74 -44.73 38.12
C GLN A 16 -2.99 -44.34 36.82
N LEU A 17 -3.73 -43.86 35.82
CA LEU A 17 -3.21 -43.42 34.52
C LEU A 17 -2.99 -41.91 34.41
N ARG A 18 -2.96 -41.20 35.57
CA ARG A 18 -2.88 -39.71 35.60
C ARG A 18 -1.82 -39.10 34.70
N GLY A 19 -0.63 -39.74 34.58
CA GLY A 19 0.44 -39.26 33.72
C GLY A 19 0.07 -39.29 32.25
N GLN A 20 -0.58 -40.35 31.78
CA GLN A 20 -1.05 -40.49 30.41
C GLN A 20 -2.23 -39.54 30.12
N VAL A 21 -3.16 -39.41 31.06
CA VAL A 21 -4.30 -38.48 30.93
C VAL A 21 -3.83 -37.04 30.83
N VAL A 22 -2.87 -36.65 31.66
CA VAL A 22 -2.27 -35.30 31.63
C VAL A 22 -1.52 -35.08 30.32
N ALA A 23 -0.74 -36.04 29.84
CA ALA A 23 -0.03 -35.93 28.58
C ALA A 23 -0.98 -35.75 27.39
N ILE A 24 -2.05 -36.57 27.32
CA ILE A 24 -3.05 -36.44 26.26
C ILE A 24 -3.79 -35.10 26.36
N ALA A 25 -4.18 -34.69 27.56
CA ALA A 25 -4.84 -33.41 27.78
C ALA A 25 -3.97 -32.22 27.35
N LEU A 26 -2.66 -32.26 27.62
CA LEU A 26 -1.72 -31.21 27.17
C LEU A 26 -1.59 -31.18 25.65
N VAL A 27 -1.52 -32.34 24.99
CA VAL A 27 -1.47 -32.42 23.53
C VAL A 27 -2.75 -31.83 22.90
N ILE A 28 -3.91 -32.23 23.43
CA ILE A 28 -5.20 -31.70 22.95
C ILE A 28 -5.30 -30.20 23.22
N ALA A 29 -4.94 -29.76 24.42
CA ALA A 29 -4.94 -28.34 24.78
C ALA A 29 -4.02 -27.52 23.89
N GLY A 30 -2.81 -28.05 23.60
CA GLY A 30 -1.88 -27.44 22.65
C GLY A 30 -2.45 -27.32 21.23
N GLY A 31 -3.06 -28.40 20.72
CA GLY A 31 -3.71 -28.39 19.41
C GLY A 31 -4.87 -27.39 19.32
N VAL A 32 -5.73 -27.34 20.34
CA VAL A 32 -6.83 -26.38 20.43
C VAL A 32 -6.31 -24.93 20.53
N ALA A 33 -5.26 -24.71 21.35
CA ALA A 33 -4.67 -23.38 21.50
C ALA A 33 -4.10 -22.86 20.17
N VAL A 34 -3.36 -23.69 19.42
CA VAL A 34 -2.85 -23.33 18.09
C VAL A 34 -3.98 -23.03 17.10
N CYS A 35 -5.05 -23.85 17.10
CA CYS A 35 -6.19 -23.63 16.23
C CYS A 35 -6.90 -22.30 16.54
N VAL A 36 -7.18 -22.02 17.81
CA VAL A 36 -7.81 -20.77 18.26
C VAL A 36 -6.92 -19.57 17.92
N MET A 37 -5.63 -19.68 18.19
CA MET A 37 -4.67 -18.61 17.88
C MET A 37 -4.62 -18.31 16.37
N SER A 38 -4.67 -19.35 15.53
CA SER A 38 -4.67 -19.20 14.07
C SER A 38 -5.93 -18.48 13.57
N VAL A 39 -7.11 -18.85 14.10
CA VAL A 39 -8.38 -18.22 13.74
C VAL A 39 -8.42 -16.76 14.18
N LEU A 40 -7.97 -16.46 15.41
CA LEU A 40 -7.93 -15.10 15.94
C LEU A 40 -6.94 -14.21 15.15
N ASN A 41 -5.77 -14.73 14.83
CA ASN A 41 -4.80 -14.00 13.99
C ASN A 41 -5.35 -13.72 12.60
N TYR A 42 -6.01 -14.69 11.97
CA TYR A 42 -6.62 -14.50 10.66
C TYR A 42 -7.71 -13.42 10.70
N SER A 43 -8.64 -13.50 11.65
CA SER A 43 -9.72 -12.50 11.79
C SER A 43 -9.16 -11.10 12.09
N SER A 44 -8.18 -10.98 12.98
CA SER A 44 -7.53 -9.71 13.30
C SER A 44 -6.82 -9.11 12.08
N LEU A 45 -6.10 -9.92 11.30
CA LEU A 45 -5.45 -9.47 10.06
C LEU A 45 -6.46 -8.98 9.02
N MET A 46 -7.57 -9.69 8.83
CA MET A 46 -8.62 -9.29 7.89
C MET A 46 -9.27 -7.99 8.30
N GLU A 47 -9.57 -7.81 9.59
CA GLU A 47 -10.15 -6.60 10.12
C GLU A 47 -9.20 -5.41 10.02
N THR A 48 -7.94 -5.59 10.40
CA THR A 48 -6.88 -4.56 10.27
C THR A 48 -6.70 -4.16 8.80
N ARG A 49 -6.69 -5.14 7.89
CA ARG A 49 -6.60 -4.88 6.45
C ARG A 49 -7.78 -4.07 5.96
N ALA A 50 -9.02 -4.46 6.32
CA ALA A 50 -10.22 -3.75 5.91
C ALA A 50 -10.21 -2.30 6.41
N GLN A 51 -9.90 -2.09 7.69
CA GLN A 51 -9.77 -0.76 8.28
C GLN A 51 -8.68 0.08 7.60
N TYR A 52 -7.54 -0.50 7.29
CA TYR A 52 -6.45 0.20 6.59
C TYR A 52 -6.88 0.68 5.21
N TYR A 53 -7.52 -0.19 4.41
CA TYR A 53 -7.99 0.17 3.08
C TYR A 53 -9.13 1.21 3.12
N GLU A 54 -10.04 1.10 4.08
CA GLU A 54 -11.12 2.07 4.27
C GLU A 54 -10.57 3.44 4.71
N GLN A 55 -9.66 3.46 5.69
CA GLN A 55 -9.03 4.69 6.17
C GLN A 55 -8.24 5.43 5.08
N HIS A 56 -7.54 4.68 4.24
CA HIS A 56 -6.74 5.23 3.13
C HIS A 56 -7.53 5.37 1.83
N ARG A 57 -8.84 5.03 1.84
CA ARG A 57 -9.72 5.11 0.67
C ARG A 57 -9.10 4.43 -0.55
N PHE A 58 -8.78 3.16 -0.39
CA PHE A 58 -8.16 2.40 -1.48
C PHE A 58 -9.07 2.36 -2.70
N ALA A 59 -8.51 2.56 -3.88
CA ALA A 59 -9.25 2.49 -5.13
C ALA A 59 -9.66 1.05 -5.46
N GLU A 60 -10.90 0.87 -5.93
CA GLU A 60 -11.39 -0.42 -6.39
C GLU A 60 -11.18 -0.60 -7.90
N VAL A 61 -11.06 0.51 -8.64
CA VAL A 61 -10.83 0.48 -10.09
C VAL A 61 -9.60 1.33 -10.42
N PHE A 62 -8.69 0.73 -11.17
CA PHE A 62 -7.52 1.37 -11.74
C PHE A 62 -7.59 1.29 -13.26
N ALA A 63 -7.43 2.42 -13.95
CA ALA A 63 -7.42 2.47 -15.38
C ALA A 63 -6.27 3.34 -15.90
N ALA A 64 -5.51 2.81 -16.84
CA ALA A 64 -4.48 3.56 -17.55
C ALA A 64 -4.99 4.00 -18.91
N VAL A 65 -4.72 5.23 -19.26
CA VAL A 65 -5.04 5.80 -20.58
C VAL A 65 -3.81 6.51 -21.15
N LYS A 66 -3.71 6.62 -22.45
CA LYS A 66 -2.59 7.34 -23.04
C LYS A 66 -2.60 8.83 -22.67
N ARG A 67 -3.77 9.45 -22.77
CA ARG A 67 -4.03 10.85 -22.40
C ARG A 67 -5.53 11.09 -22.42
N ALA A 68 -6.09 11.62 -21.34
CA ALA A 68 -7.49 12.04 -21.27
C ALA A 68 -7.59 13.46 -20.71
N PRO A 69 -8.46 14.32 -21.26
CA PRO A 69 -8.65 15.67 -20.73
C PRO A 69 -9.41 15.62 -19.40
N ARG A 70 -9.14 16.58 -18.50
CA ARG A 70 -9.68 16.58 -17.13
C ARG A 70 -11.20 16.61 -17.05
N HIS A 71 -11.89 17.18 -18.04
CA HIS A 71 -13.35 17.23 -18.02
C HIS A 71 -14.01 15.85 -18.02
N VAL A 72 -13.34 14.82 -18.59
CA VAL A 72 -13.81 13.43 -18.58
C VAL A 72 -14.02 12.91 -17.14
N LEU A 73 -13.27 13.41 -16.15
CA LEU A 73 -13.46 13.02 -14.76
C LEU A 73 -14.86 13.38 -14.23
N GLN A 74 -15.44 14.49 -14.72
CA GLN A 74 -16.80 14.89 -14.33
C GLN A 74 -17.84 13.95 -14.93
N GLU A 75 -17.60 13.42 -16.12
CA GLU A 75 -18.48 12.44 -16.76
C GLU A 75 -18.39 11.08 -16.02
N ILE A 76 -17.18 10.65 -15.69
CA ILE A 76 -16.95 9.41 -14.91
C ILE A 76 -17.62 9.51 -13.54
N SER A 77 -17.53 10.65 -12.87
CA SER A 77 -18.16 10.85 -11.55
C SER A 77 -19.69 10.80 -11.58
N LYS A 78 -20.32 10.93 -12.76
CA LYS A 78 -21.77 10.81 -12.94
C LYS A 78 -22.23 9.36 -13.19
N ILE A 79 -21.30 8.43 -13.44
CA ILE A 79 -21.65 7.04 -13.68
C ILE A 79 -22.27 6.45 -12.41
N PRO A 80 -23.44 5.80 -12.49
CA PRO A 80 -24.06 5.14 -11.34
C PRO A 80 -23.09 4.13 -10.71
N GLY A 81 -22.95 4.16 -9.39
CA GLY A 81 -22.04 3.31 -8.66
C GLY A 81 -20.67 3.93 -8.37
N VAL A 82 -20.24 4.97 -9.09
CA VAL A 82 -19.03 5.71 -8.77
C VAL A 82 -19.24 6.58 -7.54
N ALA A 83 -18.36 6.43 -6.53
CA ALA A 83 -18.33 7.31 -5.36
C ALA A 83 -17.39 8.49 -5.60
N ARG A 84 -16.18 8.21 -6.07
CA ARG A 84 -15.14 9.22 -6.40
C ARG A 84 -14.32 8.76 -7.59
N ALA A 85 -13.83 9.73 -8.36
CA ALA A 85 -12.89 9.50 -9.46
C ALA A 85 -11.78 10.54 -9.40
N GLU A 86 -10.54 10.08 -9.43
CA GLU A 86 -9.37 10.94 -9.42
C GLU A 86 -8.46 10.59 -10.61
N GLY A 87 -8.15 11.61 -11.43
CA GLY A 87 -7.21 11.47 -12.53
C GLY A 87 -5.82 11.92 -12.11
N ARG A 88 -4.82 11.11 -12.36
CA ARG A 88 -3.43 11.37 -12.00
C ARG A 88 -2.55 11.43 -13.24
N VAL A 89 -1.41 12.07 -13.13
CA VAL A 89 -0.32 11.96 -14.10
C VAL A 89 0.69 10.99 -13.52
N GLU A 90 1.05 9.99 -14.31
CA GLU A 90 2.07 9.03 -13.95
C GLU A 90 3.12 8.96 -15.06
N GLY A 91 4.36 8.66 -14.67
CA GLY A 91 5.46 8.47 -15.61
C GLY A 91 6.61 7.74 -14.97
N ILE A 92 7.60 7.39 -15.77
CA ILE A 92 8.84 6.79 -15.29
C ILE A 92 9.95 7.81 -15.40
N ALA A 93 10.73 7.96 -14.36
CA ALA A 93 11.98 8.71 -14.34
C ALA A 93 13.16 7.78 -14.16
N LYS A 94 14.31 8.17 -14.69
CA LYS A 94 15.60 7.60 -14.28
C LYS A 94 16.14 8.43 -13.14
N LEU A 95 16.72 7.77 -12.14
CA LEU A 95 17.32 8.44 -10.99
C LEU A 95 18.82 8.21 -10.98
N GLU A 96 19.56 9.23 -10.61
CA GLU A 96 21.00 9.17 -10.33
C GLU A 96 21.16 9.34 -8.83
N MET A 97 21.42 8.23 -8.15
CA MET A 97 21.55 8.19 -6.71
C MET A 97 23.02 8.39 -6.31
N PRO A 98 23.31 9.25 -5.33
CA PRO A 98 24.67 9.44 -4.84
C PRO A 98 25.27 8.12 -4.34
N GLY A 99 26.48 7.79 -4.81
CA GLY A 99 27.19 6.58 -4.40
C GLY A 99 26.67 5.27 -5.01
N TYR A 100 25.69 5.32 -5.90
CA TYR A 100 25.10 4.14 -6.54
C TYR A 100 25.30 4.19 -8.06
N THR A 101 25.89 3.15 -8.65
CA THR A 101 26.27 3.12 -10.07
C THR A 101 25.28 2.39 -10.97
N ASP A 102 24.45 1.55 -10.40
CA ASP A 102 23.44 0.79 -11.15
C ASP A 102 22.31 1.71 -11.63
N PRO A 103 21.66 1.37 -12.75
CA PRO A 103 20.52 2.13 -13.22
C PRO A 103 19.33 2.06 -12.24
N VAL A 104 18.95 3.18 -11.69
CA VAL A 104 17.79 3.33 -10.82
C VAL A 104 16.66 4.01 -11.59
N SER A 105 15.45 3.54 -11.42
CA SER A 105 14.26 4.17 -11.99
C SER A 105 13.16 4.29 -10.94
N ALA A 106 12.24 5.21 -11.16
CA ALA A 106 11.10 5.36 -10.28
C ALA A 106 9.83 5.65 -11.08
N ARG A 107 8.71 5.12 -10.60
CA ARG A 107 7.40 5.59 -10.98
C ARG A 107 7.13 6.92 -10.29
N LEU A 108 6.84 7.93 -11.08
CA LEU A 108 6.38 9.21 -10.57
C LEU A 108 4.87 9.25 -10.60
N VAL A 109 4.26 9.66 -9.50
CA VAL A 109 2.81 9.82 -9.36
C VAL A 109 2.50 11.26 -8.93
N SER A 110 1.53 11.89 -9.57
CA SER A 110 1.17 13.26 -9.26
C SER A 110 0.33 13.35 -7.98
N LEU A 111 0.63 14.36 -7.15
CA LEU A 111 -0.19 14.76 -5.99
C LEU A 111 -0.96 16.03 -6.29
N PRO A 112 -2.18 16.18 -5.75
CA PRO A 112 -2.87 17.45 -5.75
C PRO A 112 -2.08 18.49 -4.94
N PRO A 113 -2.19 19.79 -5.28
CA PRO A 113 -1.43 20.83 -4.60
C PRO A 113 -1.85 20.98 -3.14
N ASN A 114 -0.87 20.99 -2.21
CA ASN A 114 -1.03 21.21 -0.77
C ASN A 114 -2.01 20.29 -0.04
N THR A 115 -2.43 19.19 -0.64
CA THR A 115 -3.38 18.28 0.00
C THR A 115 -2.98 16.81 -0.21
N GLN A 116 -3.55 15.94 0.60
CA GLN A 116 -3.54 14.50 0.36
C GLN A 116 -4.42 14.17 -0.86
N PRO A 117 -4.10 13.13 -1.63
CA PRO A 117 -5.02 12.59 -2.61
C PRO A 117 -6.32 12.14 -1.93
N ASP A 118 -7.44 12.27 -2.63
CA ASP A 118 -8.74 11.83 -2.09
C ASP A 118 -8.87 10.31 -2.08
N ILE A 119 -8.19 9.64 -2.99
CA ILE A 119 -8.13 8.18 -3.17
C ILE A 119 -6.68 7.74 -3.00
N ASN A 120 -6.45 6.59 -2.41
CA ASN A 120 -5.12 6.04 -2.08
C ASN A 120 -4.28 7.01 -1.24
N ARG A 121 -4.83 7.45 -0.11
CA ARG A 121 -4.17 8.40 0.79
C ARG A 121 -2.84 7.88 1.28
N LEU A 122 -1.84 8.75 1.26
CA LEU A 122 -0.50 8.45 1.74
C LEU A 122 -0.43 8.53 3.26
N PHE A 123 0.24 7.56 3.87
CA PHE A 123 0.64 7.64 5.27
C PHE A 123 2.04 8.25 5.34
N ILE A 124 2.18 9.41 5.98
CA ILE A 124 3.47 10.10 6.14
C ILE A 124 4.19 9.47 7.32
N ARG A 125 5.32 8.79 7.08
CA ARG A 125 6.19 8.26 8.12
C ARG A 125 7.10 9.34 8.69
N GLU A 126 7.70 10.14 7.79
CA GLU A 126 8.65 11.20 8.13
C GLU A 126 8.47 12.39 7.20
N GLY A 127 8.77 13.58 7.70
CA GLY A 127 8.76 14.79 6.91
C GLY A 127 7.36 15.29 6.55
N ARG A 128 7.19 15.75 5.32
CA ARG A 128 5.94 16.37 4.82
C ARG A 128 5.74 16.12 3.34
N LEU A 129 4.53 16.34 2.85
CA LEU A 129 4.22 16.35 1.42
C LEU A 129 4.86 17.55 0.71
N PRO A 130 5.07 17.47 -0.62
CA PRO A 130 5.54 18.57 -1.45
C PRO A 130 4.58 19.78 -1.37
N MET A 131 5.14 20.98 -1.24
CA MET A 131 4.37 22.22 -1.24
C MET A 131 4.04 22.66 -2.66
N ALA A 132 2.87 23.26 -2.88
CA ALA A 132 2.52 23.86 -4.17
C ALA A 132 3.58 24.87 -4.64
N GLY A 133 3.86 24.88 -5.93
CA GLY A 133 4.91 25.72 -6.51
C GLY A 133 6.34 25.27 -6.27
N ARG A 134 6.57 24.27 -5.40
CA ARG A 134 7.87 23.66 -5.20
C ARG A 134 8.05 22.45 -6.13
N ASN A 135 8.46 22.73 -7.35
CA ASN A 135 8.47 21.73 -8.44
C ASN A 135 9.55 20.66 -8.32
N GLN A 136 10.51 20.85 -7.42
CA GLN A 136 11.60 19.90 -7.18
C GLN A 136 11.37 19.02 -5.95
N GLU A 137 10.33 19.31 -5.17
CA GLU A 137 10.02 18.53 -3.97
C GLU A 137 9.32 17.23 -4.33
N VAL A 138 9.79 16.15 -3.70
CA VAL A 138 9.22 14.80 -3.86
C VAL A 138 9.09 14.12 -2.50
N VAL A 139 8.18 13.17 -2.39
CA VAL A 139 8.19 12.18 -1.32
C VAL A 139 8.42 10.80 -1.92
N ALA A 140 9.09 9.93 -1.17
CA ALA A 140 9.45 8.59 -1.60
C ALA A 140 8.71 7.53 -0.76
N ILE A 141 8.46 6.38 -1.37
CA ILE A 141 8.00 5.21 -0.62
C ILE A 141 9.08 4.72 0.34
N GLY A 142 8.67 4.27 1.54
CA GLY A 142 9.60 3.90 2.61
C GLY A 142 10.61 2.85 2.22
N SER A 143 10.19 1.79 1.52
CA SER A 143 11.09 0.72 1.09
C SER A 143 12.22 1.19 0.16
N PHE A 144 11.95 2.16 -0.73
CA PHE A 144 12.97 2.78 -1.58
C PHE A 144 13.89 3.71 -0.79
N ALA A 145 13.31 4.51 0.12
CA ALA A 145 14.09 5.41 0.97
C ALA A 145 15.05 4.63 1.87
N GLU A 146 14.60 3.52 2.46
CA GLU A 146 15.43 2.62 3.27
C GLU A 146 16.56 1.96 2.46
N ALA A 147 16.27 1.50 1.22
CA ALA A 147 17.28 0.86 0.37
C ALA A 147 18.44 1.81 -0.04
N HIS A 148 18.20 3.11 -0.02
CA HIS A 148 19.17 4.15 -0.39
C HIS A 148 19.60 5.05 0.78
N ASP A 149 19.26 4.70 2.03
CA ASP A 149 19.57 5.48 3.24
C ASP A 149 19.13 6.96 3.13
N LEU A 150 17.99 7.22 2.47
CA LEU A 150 17.47 8.56 2.22
C LEU A 150 16.71 9.11 3.44
N SER A 151 16.94 10.38 3.70
CA SER A 151 16.24 11.16 4.73
C SER A 151 15.62 12.44 4.16
N PRO A 152 14.53 12.97 4.77
CA PRO A 152 13.98 14.25 4.36
C PRO A 152 15.05 15.36 4.39
N GLY A 153 15.20 16.07 3.27
CA GLY A 153 16.24 17.06 3.02
C GLY A 153 17.28 16.64 1.97
N ASP A 154 17.40 15.34 1.71
CA ASP A 154 18.36 14.81 0.75
C ASP A 154 18.03 15.21 -0.68
N ARG A 155 19.08 15.28 -1.49
CA ARG A 155 19.02 15.68 -2.89
C ARG A 155 19.59 14.60 -3.79
N PHE A 156 18.90 14.31 -4.86
CA PHE A 156 19.34 13.42 -5.92
C PHE A 156 18.87 13.95 -7.28
N THR A 157 19.39 13.38 -8.36
CA THR A 157 19.03 13.82 -9.70
C THR A 157 17.98 12.89 -10.31
N GLY A 158 16.93 13.48 -10.85
CA GLY A 158 15.92 12.79 -11.67
C GLY A 158 16.00 13.21 -13.13
N ILE A 159 15.89 12.24 -14.04
CA ILE A 159 15.74 12.48 -15.47
C ILE A 159 14.28 12.17 -15.83
N ILE A 160 13.48 13.22 -15.96
CA ILE A 160 12.04 13.16 -16.22
C ILE A 160 11.80 13.58 -17.66
N ASN A 161 11.26 12.67 -18.47
CA ASN A 161 11.02 12.90 -19.90
C ASN A 161 12.24 13.49 -20.62
N GLY A 162 13.44 12.95 -20.33
CA GLY A 162 14.71 13.39 -20.92
C GLY A 162 15.31 14.68 -20.33
N ARG A 163 14.64 15.32 -19.37
CA ARG A 163 15.12 16.53 -18.68
C ARG A 163 15.72 16.19 -17.33
N ARG A 164 16.98 16.54 -17.15
CA ARG A 164 17.72 16.38 -15.90
C ARG A 164 17.35 17.50 -14.93
N GLN A 165 16.95 17.14 -13.71
CA GLN A 165 16.62 18.10 -12.66
C GLN A 165 16.98 17.56 -11.28
N SER A 166 17.33 18.47 -10.37
CA SER A 166 17.56 18.13 -8.96
C SER A 166 16.23 17.94 -8.26
N LEU A 167 16.09 16.84 -7.55
CA LEU A 167 14.94 16.53 -6.70
C LEU A 167 15.36 16.65 -5.23
N VAL A 168 14.43 17.08 -4.39
CA VAL A 168 14.60 17.21 -2.93
C VAL A 168 13.58 16.31 -2.26
N LEU A 169 14.04 15.34 -1.49
CA LEU A 169 13.18 14.52 -0.68
C LEU A 169 12.62 15.35 0.48
N THR A 170 11.30 15.45 0.59
CA THR A 170 10.65 16.22 1.67
C THR A 170 9.92 15.33 2.67
N GLY A 171 9.74 14.07 2.35
CA GLY A 171 9.14 13.10 3.27
C GLY A 171 9.20 11.68 2.74
N ILE A 172 9.01 10.76 3.66
CA ILE A 172 8.92 9.32 3.44
C ILE A 172 7.49 8.90 3.73
N VAL A 173 6.89 8.17 2.80
CA VAL A 173 5.46 7.81 2.84
C VAL A 173 5.23 6.33 2.58
N GLU A 174 4.10 5.83 3.05
CA GLU A 174 3.54 4.54 2.66
C GLU A 174 2.25 4.74 1.87
N SER A 175 1.99 3.82 0.96
CA SER A 175 0.80 3.87 0.11
C SER A 175 0.09 2.53 0.09
N PRO A 176 -1.24 2.49 0.19
CA PRO A 176 -1.99 1.25 0.08
C PRO A 176 -1.91 0.64 -1.33
N GLU A 177 -1.58 1.45 -2.34
CA GLU A 177 -1.43 1.03 -3.74
C GLU A 177 -0.09 0.33 -4.01
N PHE A 178 0.96 0.70 -3.27
CA PHE A 178 2.33 0.25 -3.52
C PHE A 178 2.93 -0.50 -2.33
N ILE A 179 2.19 -1.48 -1.80
CA ILE A 179 2.68 -2.35 -0.71
C ILE A 179 3.91 -3.15 -1.19
N TYR A 180 3.87 -3.60 -2.43
CA TYR A 180 5.00 -4.22 -3.12
C TYR A 180 5.35 -3.43 -4.37
N VAL A 181 6.58 -2.94 -4.43
CA VAL A 181 7.08 -2.16 -5.56
C VAL A 181 7.84 -3.09 -6.49
N ILE A 182 7.17 -3.54 -7.54
CA ILE A 182 7.74 -4.45 -8.54
C ILE A 182 8.06 -3.64 -9.81
N PRO A 183 9.31 -3.69 -10.32
CA PRO A 183 9.68 -3.00 -11.55
C PRO A 183 8.89 -3.56 -12.75
N PRO A 184 8.62 -2.75 -13.78
CA PRO A 184 7.98 -3.23 -15.00
C PRO A 184 8.73 -4.41 -15.62
N GLY A 185 8.02 -5.54 -15.82
CA GLY A 185 8.62 -6.79 -16.31
C GLY A 185 9.36 -7.62 -15.25
N GLY A 186 9.44 -7.16 -14.01
CA GLY A 186 9.98 -7.93 -12.88
C GLY A 186 8.95 -8.87 -12.28
N MET A 187 9.41 -9.88 -11.56
CA MET A 187 8.57 -10.82 -10.80
C MET A 187 8.67 -10.63 -9.28
N LEU A 188 9.71 -9.95 -8.83
CA LEU A 188 10.01 -9.71 -7.41
C LEU A 188 10.26 -8.22 -7.18
N PRO A 189 10.00 -7.72 -5.95
CA PRO A 189 10.39 -6.37 -5.57
C PRO A 189 11.90 -6.17 -5.68
N ASP A 190 12.30 -5.00 -6.17
CA ASP A 190 13.69 -4.56 -6.26
C ASP A 190 13.75 -3.09 -5.83
N TYR A 191 13.85 -2.86 -4.54
CA TYR A 191 13.80 -1.53 -3.94
C TYR A 191 15.07 -0.71 -4.18
N GLU A 192 16.19 -1.35 -4.54
CA GLU A 192 17.43 -0.66 -4.90
C GLU A 192 17.36 -0.07 -6.31
N ARG A 193 16.70 -0.75 -7.25
CA ARG A 193 16.65 -0.33 -8.65
C ARG A 193 15.33 0.29 -9.07
N TYR A 194 14.28 0.14 -8.25
CA TYR A 194 12.96 0.66 -8.60
C TYR A 194 12.21 1.20 -7.39
N GLY A 195 11.81 2.48 -7.48
CA GLY A 195 11.04 3.16 -6.45
C GLY A 195 9.72 3.75 -6.94
N VAL A 196 8.95 4.30 -6.01
CA VAL A 196 7.79 5.14 -6.28
C VAL A 196 7.99 6.48 -5.58
N LEU A 197 7.86 7.55 -6.36
CA LEU A 197 7.96 8.92 -5.88
C LEU A 197 6.69 9.69 -6.22
N TRP A 198 6.29 10.57 -5.34
CA TRP A 198 5.20 11.50 -5.58
C TRP A 198 5.69 12.93 -5.62
N MET A 199 5.17 13.72 -6.54
CA MET A 199 5.49 15.12 -6.70
C MET A 199 4.26 15.94 -7.07
N ASN A 200 4.40 17.27 -7.02
CA ASN A 200 3.32 18.17 -7.40
C ASN A 200 2.80 17.88 -8.83
N ARG A 201 1.49 17.85 -8.96
CA ARG A 201 0.81 17.58 -10.24
C ARG A 201 1.24 18.54 -11.34
N GLU A 202 1.36 19.83 -11.03
CA GLU A 202 1.72 20.84 -12.01
C GLU A 202 3.10 20.58 -12.59
N ALA A 203 4.07 20.26 -11.72
CA ALA A 203 5.44 19.93 -12.11
C ALA A 203 5.48 18.67 -12.99
N LEU A 204 4.78 17.60 -12.55
CA LEU A 204 4.77 16.34 -13.29
C LEU A 204 4.03 16.47 -14.63
N ALA A 205 2.90 17.17 -14.63
CA ALA A 205 2.12 17.41 -15.84
C ALA A 205 2.91 18.23 -16.88
N ALA A 206 3.66 19.23 -16.43
CA ALA A 206 4.55 20.00 -17.30
C ALA A 206 5.71 19.14 -17.83
N GLY A 207 6.26 18.24 -16.99
CA GLY A 207 7.34 17.32 -17.37
C GLY A 207 6.95 16.31 -18.46
N PHE A 208 5.70 15.85 -18.47
CA PHE A 208 5.19 14.83 -19.38
C PHE A 208 4.21 15.37 -20.46
N ASP A 209 4.10 16.69 -20.63
CA ASP A 209 3.16 17.35 -21.56
C ASP A 209 1.69 16.99 -21.28
N MET A 210 1.35 16.82 -20.01
CA MET A 210 0.00 16.44 -19.52
C MET A 210 -0.77 17.59 -18.88
N VAL A 211 -0.42 18.85 -19.21
CA VAL A 211 -1.15 20.00 -18.70
C VAL A 211 -2.62 19.92 -19.13
N GLY A 212 -3.55 20.01 -18.17
CA GLY A 212 -4.98 19.85 -18.42
C GLY A 212 -5.45 18.42 -18.72
N ALA A 213 -4.57 17.43 -18.62
CA ALA A 213 -4.85 16.02 -18.90
C ALA A 213 -4.44 15.10 -17.75
N PHE A 214 -4.76 13.82 -17.88
CA PHE A 214 -4.32 12.74 -17.01
C PHE A 214 -4.07 11.47 -17.85
N ASN A 215 -3.31 10.54 -17.32
CA ASN A 215 -3.06 9.23 -17.93
C ASN A 215 -3.27 8.04 -16.99
N SER A 216 -3.59 8.31 -15.74
CA SER A 216 -3.97 7.30 -14.75
C SER A 216 -5.26 7.75 -14.07
N LEU A 217 -6.19 6.83 -13.93
CA LEU A 217 -7.48 7.04 -13.29
C LEU A 217 -7.63 6.04 -12.15
N VAL A 218 -8.02 6.53 -10.99
CA VAL A 218 -8.42 5.71 -9.85
C VAL A 218 -9.85 6.06 -9.45
N VAL A 219 -10.63 5.04 -9.11
CA VAL A 219 -12.05 5.20 -8.80
C VAL A 219 -12.38 4.41 -7.54
N THR A 220 -13.20 5.00 -6.67
CA THR A 220 -13.88 4.28 -5.58
C THR A 220 -15.35 4.11 -5.92
N LEU A 221 -15.89 2.95 -5.57
CA LEU A 221 -17.30 2.63 -5.77
C LEU A 221 -18.13 2.95 -4.52
N ARG A 222 -19.43 3.00 -4.67
CA ARG A 222 -20.36 3.07 -3.53
C ARG A 222 -20.51 1.69 -2.92
N SER A 223 -20.53 1.59 -1.60
CA SER A 223 -20.54 0.34 -0.83
C SER A 223 -21.63 -0.69 -1.24
N ASN A 224 -22.69 -0.26 -1.92
CA ASN A 224 -23.75 -1.16 -2.40
C ASN A 224 -23.39 -1.91 -3.70
N MET A 225 -22.23 -1.67 -4.27
CA MET A 225 -21.78 -2.26 -5.54
C MET A 225 -20.45 -3.03 -5.43
N SER A 226 -19.72 -2.91 -4.34
CA SER A 226 -18.44 -3.62 -4.12
C SER A 226 -18.64 -5.11 -3.84
N ASP A 227 -19.82 -5.54 -3.38
CA ASP A 227 -20.11 -6.93 -3.02
C ASP A 227 -20.70 -7.77 -4.17
N ALA A 228 -20.75 -7.24 -5.40
CA ALA A 228 -21.40 -7.87 -6.55
C ALA A 228 -20.43 -8.58 -7.52
N THR A 229 -19.19 -8.88 -7.07
CA THR A 229 -18.19 -9.62 -7.89
C THR A 229 -17.68 -10.86 -7.20
#